data_6d0748faf262904f12828d003b1d1f18
#
_entry.id   6d0748faf262904f12828d003b1d1f18
#
_cell.length_a   1.000
_cell.length_b   1.000
_cell.length_c   1.000
_cell.angle_alpha   90.00
_cell.angle_beta   90.00
_cell.angle_gamma   90.00
#
_symmetry.space_group_name_H-M   'P 1'
#
loop_
_entity.id
_entity.type
_entity.pdbx_description
1 polymer ?
#
loop_
_entity_poly.entity_id
_entity_poly.type
_entity_poly.pdbx_seq_one_letter_code
_entity_poly.pdbx_strand_id
1 'polypeptide(L)' 'MPIVQVHLLEGRSTEQKKMLVSEMTASICLALEVRPEQVRIILSEISHGDYAVGGELFSEKKS' A
#
# COMPACT_ATOMS: atom_id res chain seq x y z
N MET A 1 -2.40 2.14 -19.08
CA MET A 1 -1.53 2.47 -17.94
C MET A 1 -2.27 2.21 -16.65
N PRO A 2 -1.92 1.10 -15.85
CA PRO A 2 -2.59 0.87 -14.58
C PRO A 2 -2.07 1.79 -13.48
N ILE A 3 -2.99 2.23 -12.61
CA ILE A 3 -2.66 3.02 -11.43
C ILE A 3 -3.27 2.30 -10.24
N VAL A 4 -2.44 1.98 -9.25
CA VAL A 4 -2.89 1.28 -8.06
C VAL A 4 -2.64 2.17 -6.85
N GLN A 5 -3.65 2.28 -6.00
CA GLN A 5 -3.49 3.03 -4.77
C GLN A 5 -3.60 2.07 -3.59
N VAL A 6 -2.60 2.08 -2.74
CA VAL A 6 -2.53 1.20 -1.58
C VAL A 6 -2.59 2.05 -0.32
N HIS A 7 -3.56 1.76 0.53
CA HIS A 7 -3.65 2.42 1.83
C HIS A 7 -3.05 1.48 2.87
N LEU A 8 -2.11 1.97 3.65
CA LEU A 8 -1.52 1.16 4.70
C LEU A 8 -1.25 2.02 5.93
N LEU A 9 -1.31 1.39 7.07
CA LEU A 9 -1.02 2.09 8.31
C LEU A 9 0.46 2.43 8.37
N GLU A 10 0.79 3.54 9.00
CA GLU A 10 2.18 3.96 9.17
C GLU A 10 2.95 2.92 9.97
N GLY A 11 4.25 2.94 9.82
CA GLY A 11 5.13 2.06 10.56
C GLY A 11 5.93 1.08 9.72
N ARG A 12 5.66 1.01 8.42
CA ARG A 12 6.43 0.12 7.56
C ARG A 12 7.75 0.77 7.19
N SER A 13 8.79 -0.03 7.08
CA SER A 13 10.11 0.47 6.71
C SER A 13 10.18 0.76 5.21
N THR A 14 11.18 1.53 4.82
CA THR A 14 11.42 1.79 3.40
C THR A 14 11.69 0.50 2.66
N GLU A 15 12.41 -0.42 3.30
CA GLU A 15 12.72 -1.72 2.66
C GLU A 15 11.45 -2.53 2.41
N GLN A 16 10.51 -2.51 3.36
CA GLN A 16 9.24 -3.20 3.17
C GLN A 16 8.43 -2.56 2.04
N LYS A 17 8.44 -1.24 1.95
CA LYS A 17 7.73 -0.56 0.89
C LYS A 17 8.33 -0.85 -0.48
N LYS A 18 9.67 -0.92 -0.54
CA LYS A 18 10.35 -1.27 -1.79
C LYS A 18 9.95 -2.67 -2.26
N MET A 19 9.93 -3.63 -1.33
CA MET A 19 9.52 -4.98 -1.69
C MET A 19 8.07 -5.01 -2.14
N LEU A 20 7.19 -4.29 -1.43
CA LEU A 20 5.78 -4.25 -1.78
C LEU A 20 5.56 -3.75 -3.20
N VAL A 21 6.15 -2.61 -3.57
CA VAL A 21 5.93 -2.06 -4.90
C VAL A 21 6.59 -2.92 -5.98
N SER A 22 7.72 -3.55 -5.66
CA SER A 22 8.40 -4.43 -6.60
C SER A 22 7.55 -5.66 -6.91
N GLU A 23 7.00 -6.31 -5.88
CA GLU A 23 6.18 -7.50 -6.06
C GLU A 23 4.87 -7.18 -6.75
N MET A 24 4.24 -6.06 -6.38
CA MET A 24 3.00 -5.65 -7.01
C MET A 24 3.20 -5.34 -8.49
N THR A 25 4.29 -4.65 -8.82
CA THR A 25 4.59 -4.31 -10.20
C THR A 25 4.77 -5.58 -11.03
N ALA A 26 5.51 -6.55 -10.49
CA ALA A 26 5.74 -7.81 -11.20
C ALA A 26 4.42 -8.53 -11.49
N SER A 27 3.54 -8.57 -10.49
CA SER A 27 2.24 -9.23 -10.66
C SER A 27 1.36 -8.51 -11.68
N ILE A 28 1.36 -7.19 -11.67
CA ILE A 28 0.56 -6.42 -12.60
C ILE A 28 1.07 -6.60 -14.03
N CYS A 29 2.40 -6.59 -14.20
CA CYS A 29 2.98 -6.80 -15.51
C CYS A 29 2.62 -8.16 -16.08
N LEU A 30 2.63 -9.18 -15.23
CA LEU A 30 2.27 -10.53 -15.66
C LEU A 30 0.79 -10.61 -16.02
N ALA A 31 -0.06 -10.04 -15.17
CA ALA A 31 -1.52 -10.19 -15.37
C ALA A 31 -2.04 -9.37 -16.52
N LEU A 32 -1.50 -8.17 -16.74
CA LEU A 32 -2.03 -7.24 -17.74
C LEU A 32 -1.15 -7.17 -18.99
N GLU A 33 -0.03 -7.87 -19.00
CA GLU A 33 0.91 -7.87 -20.13
C GLU A 33 1.38 -6.46 -20.46
N VAL A 34 1.79 -5.73 -19.42
CA VAL A 34 2.33 -4.37 -19.55
C VAL A 34 3.76 -4.35 -19.04
N ARG A 35 4.47 -3.27 -19.36
CA ARG A 35 5.86 -3.13 -18.94
C ARG A 35 5.92 -2.39 -17.59
N PRO A 36 6.98 -2.62 -16.81
CA PRO A 36 7.10 -1.98 -15.50
C PRO A 36 6.94 -0.46 -15.52
N GLU A 37 7.47 0.21 -16.55
CA GLU A 37 7.39 1.66 -16.61
C GLU A 37 5.97 2.16 -16.86
N GLN A 38 5.04 1.28 -17.19
CA GLN A 38 3.64 1.64 -17.36
C GLN A 38 2.84 1.53 -16.07
N VAL A 39 3.41 0.92 -15.03
CA VAL A 39 2.71 0.68 -13.77
C VAL A 39 2.98 1.84 -12.80
N ARG A 40 1.91 2.39 -12.25
CA ARG A 40 2.00 3.45 -11.23
C ARG A 40 1.40 2.92 -9.95
N ILE A 41 2.13 3.08 -8.85
CA ILE A 41 1.65 2.66 -7.54
C ILE A 41 1.79 3.83 -6.58
N ILE A 42 0.70 4.16 -5.92
CA ILE A 42 0.67 5.23 -4.92
C ILE A 42 0.50 4.57 -3.56
N LEU A 43 1.41 4.86 -2.64
CA LEU A 43 1.29 4.38 -1.27
C LEU A 43 0.79 5.53 -0.41
N SER A 44 -0.36 5.33 0.22
CA SER A 44 -0.96 6.31 1.10
C SER A 44 -0.82 5.82 2.53
N GLU A 45 0.07 6.45 3.30
CA GLU A 45 0.23 6.08 4.70
C GLU A 45 -0.86 6.75 5.53
N ILE A 46 -1.44 5.97 6.42
CA ILE A 46 -2.52 6.43 7.28
C ILE A 46 -2.00 6.35 8.71
N SER A 47 -2.11 7.46 9.46
CA SER A 47 -1.70 7.41 10.84
C SER A 47 -2.75 6.66 11.67
N HIS A 48 -2.29 6.06 12.76
CA HIS A 48 -3.17 5.25 13.60
C HIS A 48 -4.34 6.06 14.17
N GLY A 49 -4.15 7.36 14.30
CA GLY A 49 -5.21 8.26 14.79
C GLY A 49 -6.24 8.62 13.73
N ASP A 50 -6.01 8.21 12.48
CA ASP A 50 -6.90 8.54 11.37
C ASP A 50 -7.58 7.32 10.78
N TYR A 51 -7.54 6.20 11.50
CA TYR A 51 -8.11 4.96 11.03
C TYR A 51 -8.95 4.35 12.14
N ALA A 52 -10.19 4.03 11.84
CA ALA A 52 -11.13 3.50 12.84
C ALA A 52 -11.77 2.21 12.34
N VAL A 53 -12.02 1.32 13.27
CA VAL A 53 -12.75 0.09 12.99
C VAL A 53 -13.82 -0.06 14.06
N GLY A 54 -15.07 -0.26 13.62
CA GLY A 54 -16.17 -0.46 14.56
C GLY A 54 -16.44 0.75 15.45
N GLY A 55 -16.11 1.95 14.98
CA GLY A 55 -16.33 3.17 15.73
C GLY A 55 -15.22 3.50 16.73
N GLU A 56 -14.12 2.77 16.67
CA GLU A 56 -13.00 2.97 17.58
C GLU A 56 -11.73 3.28 16.80
N LEU A 57 -11.01 4.33 17.21
CA LEU A 57 -9.75 4.69 16.55
C LEU A 57 -8.71 3.63 16.81
N PHE A 58 -7.95 3.30 15.78
CA PHE A 58 -6.94 2.26 15.88
C PHE A 58 -5.86 2.61 16.90
N SER A 59 -5.55 3.91 17.03
CA SER A 59 -4.54 4.36 18.00
C SER A 59 -4.96 4.09 19.46
N GLU A 60 -6.26 3.90 19.70
CA GLU A 60 -6.75 3.67 21.05
C GLU A 60 -7.13 2.22 21.31
N LYS A 61 -6.96 1.37 20.33
CA LYS A 61 -7.25 -0.05 20.54
C LYS A 61 -6.15 -0.69 21.36
N LYS A 62 -6.56 -1.51 22.31
CA LYS A 62 -5.64 -2.30 23.10
C LYS A 62 -5.50 -3.65 22.44
N SER A 63 -4.27 -4.00 22.08
CA SER A 63 -4.03 -5.30 21.45
C SER A 63 -3.82 -6.38 22.48
#